data_cd79eb4b7b19f1aefc360dcd4ec9774d
#
_entry.id   cd79eb4b7b19f1aefc360dcd4ec9774d
#
_cell.length_a   1.000
_cell.length_b   1.000
_cell.length_c   1.000
_cell.angle_alpha   90.00
_cell.angle_beta   90.00
_cell.angle_gamma   90.00
#
_symmetry.space_group_name_H-M   'P 1'
#
loop_
_entity.id
_entity.type
_entity.pdbx_description
1 polymer ?
#
loop_
_entity_poly.entity_id
_entity_poly.type
_entity_poly.pdbx_seq_one_letter_code
_entity_poly.pdbx_strand_id
1 'polypeptide(L)'
;KYLELERCVNFGRSVMKYYDLQKGDLLIIFHNIGINAATIDAALEAKERGVKIIAVASSLWQQEMPADHFIRHPSGKNIFDLADVCIDDYNPVGDAIVTVPGLETPIAPVSNIVDFTIAHWLEIEAIRQCVERGIVPPVWNSANTPGGDSKNAAYVATYKPRIKAL
;
A
#
# COMPACT_ATOMS: atom_id res chain seq x y z
N LYS A 1 8.00 -19.15 -1.46
CA LYS A 1 6.65 -19.26 -2.10
C LYS A 1 5.99 -17.90 -2.30
N TYR A 2 5.86 -17.04 -1.25
CA TYR A 2 5.30 -15.70 -1.41
C TYR A 2 6.17 -14.80 -2.31
N LEU A 3 7.49 -14.88 -2.20
CA LEU A 3 8.42 -14.15 -3.08
C LEU A 3 8.24 -14.49 -4.57
N GLU A 4 7.82 -15.71 -4.87
CA GLU A 4 7.51 -16.13 -6.24
C GLU A 4 6.25 -15.42 -6.76
N LEU A 5 5.24 -15.23 -5.91
CA LEU A 5 4.02 -14.51 -6.26
C LEU A 5 4.27 -13.03 -6.49
N GLU A 6 5.13 -12.39 -5.71
CA GLU A 6 5.52 -10.98 -5.92
C GLU A 6 6.17 -10.76 -7.29
N ARG A 7 6.84 -11.79 -7.81
CA ARG A 7 7.56 -11.77 -9.11
C ARG A 7 6.70 -12.29 -10.26
N CYS A 8 5.50 -12.80 -9.98
CA CYS A 8 4.61 -13.37 -10.99
C CYS A 8 3.87 -12.25 -11.72
N VAL A 9 4.16 -12.10 -13.00
CA VAL A 9 3.45 -11.16 -13.89
C VAL A 9 1.98 -11.56 -14.00
N ASN A 10 1.08 -10.59 -14.01
CA ASN A 10 -0.38 -10.70 -13.99
C ASN A 10 -1.00 -11.16 -12.65
N PHE A 11 -0.21 -11.49 -11.63
CA PHE A 11 -0.76 -11.83 -10.33
C PHE A 11 -1.47 -10.63 -9.69
N GLY A 12 -0.83 -9.46 -9.67
CA GLY A 12 -1.43 -8.22 -9.14
C GLY A 12 -2.72 -7.82 -9.86
N ARG A 13 -2.79 -7.99 -11.19
CA ARG A 13 -4.02 -7.77 -11.96
C ARG A 13 -5.15 -8.68 -11.50
N SER A 14 -4.86 -9.96 -11.26
CA SER A 14 -5.85 -10.94 -10.80
C SER A 14 -6.40 -10.56 -9.41
N VAL A 15 -5.54 -10.09 -8.51
CA VAL A 15 -5.94 -9.60 -7.19
C VAL A 15 -6.86 -8.38 -7.32
N MET A 16 -6.48 -7.39 -8.13
CA MET A 16 -7.30 -6.19 -8.33
C MET A 16 -8.67 -6.49 -8.96
N LYS A 17 -8.74 -7.45 -9.88
CA LYS A 17 -10.01 -7.92 -10.47
C LYS A 17 -10.92 -8.55 -9.42
N TYR A 18 -10.37 -9.28 -8.46
CA TYR A 18 -11.15 -9.85 -7.36
C TYR A 18 -11.83 -8.78 -6.50
N TYR A 19 -11.16 -7.64 -6.26
CA TYR A 19 -11.71 -6.55 -5.44
C TYR A 19 -12.64 -5.60 -6.19
N ASP A 20 -12.82 -5.78 -7.50
CA ASP A 20 -13.76 -5.01 -8.32
C ASP A 20 -13.59 -3.49 -8.21
N LEU A 21 -12.36 -3.03 -8.40
CA LEU A 21 -12.05 -1.60 -8.40
C LEU A 21 -12.83 -0.85 -9.49
N GLN A 22 -13.38 0.30 -9.15
CA GLN A 22 -14.19 1.12 -10.02
C GLN A 22 -13.63 2.54 -10.15
N LYS A 23 -13.94 3.20 -11.26
CA LYS A 23 -13.65 4.62 -11.44
C LYS A 23 -14.20 5.44 -10.26
N GLY A 24 -13.36 6.25 -9.66
CA GLY A 24 -13.67 7.04 -8.47
C GLY A 24 -13.17 6.43 -7.17
N ASP A 25 -12.71 5.18 -7.20
CA ASP A 25 -11.98 4.60 -6.07
C ASP A 25 -10.58 5.17 -5.97
N LEU A 26 -9.99 5.01 -4.80
CA LEU A 26 -8.60 5.33 -4.51
C LEU A 26 -7.87 4.05 -4.09
N LEU A 27 -6.78 3.74 -4.75
CA LEU A 27 -5.88 2.66 -4.36
C LEU A 27 -4.66 3.25 -3.65
N ILE A 28 -4.43 2.85 -2.42
CA ILE A 28 -3.20 3.20 -1.69
C ILE A 28 -2.30 1.97 -1.67
N ILE A 29 -1.09 2.10 -2.21
CA ILE A 29 -0.10 1.02 -2.29
C ILE A 29 1.05 1.36 -1.35
N PHE A 30 1.22 0.55 -0.32
CA PHE A 30 2.42 0.54 0.54
C PHE A 30 3.33 -0.57 0.07
N HIS A 31 4.44 -0.22 -0.54
CA HIS A 31 5.40 -1.21 -1.04
C HIS A 31 6.79 -0.59 -1.18
N ASN A 32 7.58 -0.67 -0.13
CA ASN A 32 8.93 -0.11 -0.02
C ASN A 32 9.76 -0.26 -1.32
N ILE A 33 9.78 -1.44 -1.93
CA ILE A 33 10.59 -1.73 -3.11
C ILE A 33 10.06 -1.02 -4.39
N GLY A 34 8.76 -1.00 -4.60
CA GLY A 34 8.10 -0.24 -5.66
C GLY A 34 8.37 -0.67 -7.11
N ILE A 35 8.96 -1.85 -7.36
CA ILE A 35 9.33 -2.33 -8.70
C ILE A 35 8.89 -3.77 -9.01
N ASN A 36 8.37 -4.50 -8.01
CA ASN A 36 8.00 -5.91 -8.17
C ASN A 36 6.81 -6.10 -9.11
N ALA A 37 6.80 -7.22 -9.82
CA ALA A 37 5.81 -7.49 -10.86
C ALA A 37 4.36 -7.38 -10.35
N ALA A 38 4.02 -7.98 -9.23
CA ALA A 38 2.67 -7.94 -8.69
C ALA A 38 2.22 -6.51 -8.31
N THR A 39 3.12 -5.70 -7.77
CA THR A 39 2.83 -4.30 -7.40
C THR A 39 2.58 -3.44 -8.62
N ILE A 40 3.43 -3.55 -9.64
CA ILE A 40 3.28 -2.81 -10.89
C ILE A 40 2.01 -3.26 -11.64
N ASP A 41 1.72 -4.55 -11.68
CA ASP A 41 0.47 -5.08 -12.25
C ASP A 41 -0.78 -4.50 -11.58
N ALA A 42 -0.78 -4.44 -10.25
CA ALA A 42 -1.90 -3.85 -9.49
C ALA A 42 -2.11 -2.38 -9.86
N ALA A 43 -1.04 -1.61 -9.95
CA ALA A 43 -1.09 -0.21 -10.36
C ALA A 43 -1.56 -0.04 -11.81
N LEU A 44 -1.08 -0.87 -12.75
CA LEU A 44 -1.52 -0.84 -14.13
C LEU A 44 -3.01 -1.14 -14.27
N GLU A 45 -3.51 -2.18 -13.59
CA GLU A 45 -4.93 -2.51 -13.59
C GLU A 45 -5.79 -1.38 -12.99
N ALA A 46 -5.33 -0.75 -11.91
CA ALA A 46 -6.01 0.39 -11.31
C ALA A 46 -6.10 1.58 -12.27
N LYS A 47 -5.01 1.91 -12.97
CA LYS A 47 -5.00 2.97 -13.99
C LYS A 47 -5.95 2.69 -15.16
N GLU A 48 -5.95 1.46 -15.66
CA GLU A 48 -6.85 1.05 -16.76
C GLU A 48 -8.33 1.20 -16.39
N ARG A 49 -8.66 1.07 -15.09
CA ARG A 49 -10.01 1.29 -14.55
C ARG A 49 -10.32 2.73 -14.17
N GLY A 50 -9.36 3.64 -14.30
CA GLY A 50 -9.51 5.05 -13.92
C GLY A 50 -9.54 5.28 -12.41
N VAL A 51 -8.91 4.38 -11.64
CA VAL A 51 -8.69 4.49 -10.20
C VAL A 51 -7.47 5.36 -9.94
N LYS A 52 -7.57 6.26 -8.96
CA LYS A 52 -6.44 7.08 -8.51
C LYS A 52 -5.50 6.28 -7.62
N ILE A 53 -4.20 6.57 -7.70
CA ILE A 53 -3.18 5.82 -6.98
C ILE A 53 -2.36 6.76 -6.10
N ILE A 54 -2.28 6.44 -4.82
CA ILE A 54 -1.25 6.94 -3.90
C ILE A 54 -0.25 5.82 -3.71
N ALA A 55 1.03 6.06 -3.97
CA ALA A 55 2.10 5.10 -3.72
C ALA A 55 3.00 5.59 -2.58
N VAL A 56 3.23 4.73 -1.61
CA VAL A 56 4.24 4.89 -0.56
C VAL A 56 5.33 3.85 -0.85
N ALA A 57 6.54 4.32 -1.15
CA ALA A 57 7.64 3.47 -1.57
C ALA A 57 8.97 4.23 -1.42
N SER A 58 10.09 3.53 -1.49
CA SER A 58 11.41 4.15 -1.48
C SER A 58 11.88 4.51 -2.89
N SER A 59 12.22 5.77 -3.09
CA SER A 59 12.89 6.22 -4.31
C SER A 59 14.28 5.60 -4.47
N LEU A 60 14.95 5.27 -3.35
CA LEU A 60 16.28 4.64 -3.36
C LEU A 60 16.23 3.26 -4.02
N TRP A 61 15.25 2.42 -3.68
CA TRP A 61 15.06 1.13 -4.35
C TRP A 61 14.82 1.27 -5.85
N GLN A 62 13.99 2.24 -6.24
CA GLN A 62 13.63 2.47 -7.64
C GLN A 62 14.82 2.95 -8.47
N GLN A 63 15.73 3.72 -7.87
CA GLN A 63 16.91 4.30 -8.52
C GLN A 63 18.10 3.35 -8.52
N GLU A 64 18.38 2.65 -7.41
CA GLU A 64 19.58 1.84 -7.24
C GLU A 64 19.48 0.45 -7.89
N MET A 65 18.24 -0.09 -8.06
CA MET A 65 18.08 -1.41 -8.68
C MET A 65 18.31 -1.34 -10.19
N PRO A 66 19.21 -2.19 -10.73
CA PRO A 66 19.47 -2.26 -12.18
C PRO A 66 18.20 -2.43 -13.00
N ALA A 67 18.17 -1.89 -14.21
CA ALA A 67 16.99 -1.93 -15.08
C ALA A 67 16.60 -3.37 -15.49
N ASP A 68 17.58 -4.27 -15.56
CA ASP A 68 17.43 -5.69 -15.89
C ASP A 68 17.31 -6.60 -14.67
N HIS A 69 17.18 -6.02 -13.45
CA HIS A 69 17.08 -6.81 -12.23
C HIS A 69 15.84 -7.71 -12.26
N PHE A 70 16.01 -8.97 -11.94
CA PHE A 70 15.01 -10.04 -12.10
C PHE A 70 13.70 -9.85 -11.29
N ILE A 71 13.69 -8.94 -10.28
CA ILE A 71 12.47 -8.62 -9.55
C ILE A 71 11.62 -7.56 -10.26
N ARG A 72 12.16 -6.83 -11.23
CA ARG A 72 11.43 -5.78 -11.94
C ARG A 72 10.34 -6.35 -12.82
N HIS A 73 9.24 -5.62 -12.88
CA HIS A 73 8.20 -5.88 -13.88
C HIS A 73 8.76 -5.70 -15.30
N PRO A 74 8.35 -6.54 -16.29
CA PRO A 74 8.83 -6.45 -17.68
C PRO A 74 8.61 -5.09 -18.36
N SER A 75 7.66 -4.27 -17.88
CA SER A 75 7.46 -2.92 -18.40
C SER A 75 8.60 -1.95 -18.07
N GLY A 76 9.51 -2.29 -17.17
CA GLY A 76 10.57 -1.41 -16.67
C GLY A 76 10.08 -0.25 -15.79
N LYS A 77 8.77 -0.18 -15.49
CA LYS A 77 8.20 0.91 -14.70
C LYS A 77 8.48 0.76 -13.21
N ASN A 78 8.60 1.89 -12.55
CA ASN A 78 8.55 2.02 -11.10
C ASN A 78 7.13 2.38 -10.65
N ILE A 79 6.80 2.15 -9.39
CA ILE A 79 5.48 2.50 -8.87
C ILE A 79 5.23 4.01 -8.95
N PHE A 80 6.25 4.84 -8.76
CA PHE A 80 6.14 6.29 -8.86
C PHE A 80 5.86 6.79 -10.28
N ASP A 81 6.19 6.01 -11.33
CA ASP A 81 5.81 6.34 -12.72
C ASP A 81 4.30 6.18 -12.96
N LEU A 82 3.63 5.44 -12.10
CA LEU A 82 2.22 5.08 -12.24
C LEU A 82 1.30 5.83 -11.27
N ALA A 83 1.82 6.29 -10.13
CA ALA A 83 1.03 6.93 -9.09
C ALA A 83 0.61 8.36 -9.44
N ASP A 84 -0.56 8.78 -8.95
CA ASP A 84 -1.01 10.16 -8.99
C ASP A 84 -0.39 10.99 -7.85
N VAL A 85 -0.11 10.34 -6.72
CA VAL A 85 0.60 10.92 -5.57
C VAL A 85 1.69 9.95 -5.14
N CYS A 86 2.91 10.46 -5.01
CA CYS A 86 4.08 9.71 -4.57
C CYS A 86 4.49 10.18 -3.17
N ILE A 87 4.62 9.26 -2.24
CA ILE A 87 5.15 9.50 -0.89
C ILE A 87 6.40 8.67 -0.77
N ASP A 88 7.55 9.34 -0.63
CA ASP A 88 8.82 8.68 -0.48
C ASP A 88 9.06 8.35 0.99
N ASP A 89 9.22 7.08 1.30
CA ASP A 89 9.51 6.59 2.65
C ASP A 89 11.01 6.63 2.97
N TYR A 90 11.86 6.87 1.98
CA TYR A 90 13.32 6.95 2.08
C TYR A 90 13.99 5.74 2.74
N ASN A 91 13.33 4.60 2.79
CA ASN A 91 13.95 3.39 3.33
C ASN A 91 15.15 2.96 2.46
N PRO A 92 16.28 2.61 3.08
CA PRO A 92 17.47 2.19 2.34
C PRO A 92 17.24 0.87 1.61
N VAL A 93 18.01 0.63 0.56
CA VAL A 93 18.02 -0.67 -0.11
C VAL A 93 18.47 -1.75 0.89
N GLY A 94 17.70 -2.84 0.96
CA GLY A 94 17.87 -3.88 1.96
C GLY A 94 17.09 -3.66 3.26
N ASP A 95 16.53 -2.45 3.48
CA ASP A 95 15.59 -2.10 4.55
C ASP A 95 16.15 -2.14 5.99
N ALA A 96 17.15 -2.97 6.26
CA ALA A 96 17.77 -3.11 7.58
C ALA A 96 18.79 -2.01 7.84
N ILE A 97 18.74 -1.38 9.04
CA ILE A 97 19.50 -0.17 9.34
C ILE A 97 20.52 -0.29 10.49
N VAL A 98 20.53 -1.41 11.20
CA VAL A 98 21.42 -1.61 12.33
C VAL A 98 22.57 -2.54 11.98
N THR A 99 23.80 -2.08 12.10
CA THR A 99 25.00 -2.90 11.97
C THR A 99 25.49 -3.36 13.34
N VAL A 100 25.84 -4.63 13.44
CA VAL A 100 26.40 -5.22 14.69
C VAL A 100 27.82 -5.68 14.40
N PRO A 101 28.82 -5.29 15.20
CA PRO A 101 30.18 -5.76 15.01
C PRO A 101 30.27 -7.28 14.95
N GLY A 102 30.91 -7.82 13.89
CA GLY A 102 31.03 -9.25 13.65
C GLY A 102 29.90 -9.86 12.81
N LEU A 103 28.89 -9.09 12.41
CA LEU A 103 27.89 -9.47 11.40
C LEU A 103 28.08 -8.68 10.12
N GLU A 104 28.11 -9.35 8.98
CA GLU A 104 28.18 -8.70 7.67
C GLU A 104 26.82 -8.11 7.25
N THR A 105 25.74 -8.80 7.59
CA THR A 105 24.37 -8.41 7.20
C THR A 105 23.76 -7.49 8.25
N PRO A 106 23.25 -6.30 7.86
CA PRO A 106 22.49 -5.45 8.75
C PRO A 106 21.20 -6.13 9.24
N ILE A 107 20.73 -5.71 10.40
CA ILE A 107 19.49 -6.20 11.02
C ILE A 107 18.51 -5.05 11.26
N ALA A 108 17.32 -5.37 11.75
CA ALA A 108 16.24 -4.42 12.05
C ALA A 108 15.70 -3.71 10.80
N PRO A 109 14.93 -4.39 9.96
CA PRO A 109 14.20 -3.76 8.86
C PRO A 109 13.17 -2.78 9.39
N VAL A 110 13.07 -1.61 8.75
CA VAL A 110 12.27 -0.48 9.25
C VAL A 110 11.09 -0.09 8.36
N SER A 111 10.97 -0.63 7.16
CA SER A 111 9.92 -0.24 6.21
C SER A 111 8.54 -0.32 6.81
N ASN A 112 8.20 -1.39 7.50
CA ASN A 112 6.90 -1.56 8.12
C ASN A 112 6.62 -0.50 9.22
N ILE A 113 7.63 -0.08 9.99
CA ILE A 113 7.47 0.97 11.01
C ILE A 113 7.19 2.32 10.34
N VAL A 114 7.95 2.66 9.30
CA VAL A 114 7.80 3.90 8.54
C VAL A 114 6.47 3.91 7.81
N ASP A 115 6.14 2.83 7.11
CA ASP A 115 4.90 2.70 6.35
C ASP A 115 3.66 2.79 7.23
N PHE A 116 3.63 2.13 8.40
CA PHE A 116 2.54 2.28 9.36
C PHE A 116 2.43 3.70 9.91
N THR A 117 3.54 4.37 10.15
CA THR A 117 3.54 5.78 10.58
C THR A 117 2.92 6.67 9.50
N ILE A 118 3.31 6.50 8.24
CA ILE A 118 2.75 7.23 7.10
C ILE A 118 1.26 6.92 6.94
N ALA A 119 0.86 5.66 7.07
CA ALA A 119 -0.54 5.24 6.96
C ALA A 119 -1.42 5.95 8.01
N HIS A 120 -0.98 5.98 9.26
CA HIS A 120 -1.71 6.68 10.33
C HIS A 120 -1.75 8.19 10.12
N TRP A 121 -0.69 8.81 9.63
CA TRP A 121 -0.71 10.24 9.30
C TRP A 121 -1.71 10.56 8.19
N LEU A 122 -1.75 9.75 7.14
CA LEU A 122 -2.75 9.90 6.06
C LEU A 122 -4.17 9.75 6.61
N GLU A 123 -4.41 8.75 7.46
CA GLU A 123 -5.70 8.52 8.10
C GLU A 123 -6.11 9.69 8.98
N ILE A 124 -5.25 10.13 9.89
CA ILE A 124 -5.50 11.26 10.80
C ILE A 124 -5.84 12.52 10.00
N GLU A 125 -5.05 12.84 8.98
CA GLU A 125 -5.27 14.04 8.18
C GLU A 125 -6.57 13.95 7.36
N ALA A 126 -6.88 12.80 6.79
CA ALA A 126 -8.12 12.58 6.07
C ALA A 126 -9.35 12.75 6.98
N ILE A 127 -9.31 12.18 8.19
CA ILE A 127 -10.37 12.31 9.19
C ILE A 127 -10.51 13.78 9.61
N ARG A 128 -9.40 14.46 9.91
CA ARG A 128 -9.40 15.87 10.29
C ARG A 128 -10.08 16.73 9.22
N GLN A 129 -9.69 16.55 7.96
CA GLN A 129 -10.28 17.29 6.84
C GLN A 129 -11.77 16.97 6.61
N CYS A 130 -12.21 15.74 6.85
CA CYS A 130 -13.63 15.39 6.80
C CYS A 130 -14.42 16.19 7.86
N VAL A 131 -13.93 16.17 9.10
CA VAL A 131 -14.59 16.87 10.22
C VAL A 131 -14.65 18.38 9.99
N GLU A 132 -13.59 19.00 9.50
CA GLU A 132 -13.55 20.42 9.15
C GLU A 132 -14.56 20.81 8.07
N ARG A 133 -14.91 19.86 7.19
CA ARG A 133 -15.95 20.04 6.16
C ARG A 133 -17.35 19.65 6.61
N GLY A 134 -17.53 19.32 7.90
CA GLY A 134 -18.82 18.87 8.45
C GLY A 134 -19.21 17.43 8.06
N ILE A 135 -18.25 16.65 7.58
CA ILE A 135 -18.45 15.25 7.22
C ILE A 135 -18.02 14.38 8.40
N VAL A 136 -18.88 13.47 8.85
CA VAL A 136 -18.53 12.47 9.86
C VAL A 136 -18.02 11.21 9.16
N PRO A 137 -16.71 10.91 9.21
CA PRO A 137 -16.17 9.73 8.57
C PRO A 137 -16.51 8.46 9.36
N PRO A 138 -16.53 7.27 8.70
CA PRO A 138 -16.78 6.00 9.35
C PRO A 138 -15.56 5.53 10.15
N VAL A 139 -15.44 5.97 11.39
CA VAL A 139 -14.35 5.53 12.29
C VAL A 139 -14.83 4.35 13.12
N TRP A 140 -14.11 3.22 13.00
CA TRP A 140 -14.44 1.99 13.70
C TRP A 140 -14.05 2.05 15.17
N ASN A 141 -14.91 1.53 16.02
CA ASN A 141 -14.62 1.34 17.44
C ASN A 141 -13.94 -0.01 17.64
N SER A 142 -13.06 -0.10 18.62
CA SER A 142 -12.52 -1.40 19.00
C SER A 142 -13.63 -2.33 19.48
N ALA A 143 -13.75 -3.51 18.89
CA ALA A 143 -14.70 -4.54 19.30
C ALA A 143 -14.48 -4.98 20.75
N ASN A 144 -13.26 -4.80 21.29
CA ASN A 144 -12.92 -5.14 22.68
C ASN A 144 -13.38 -4.10 23.72
N THR A 145 -13.96 -2.99 23.27
CA THR A 145 -14.52 -1.98 24.19
C THR A 145 -16.02 -2.21 24.40
N PRO A 146 -16.57 -1.81 25.56
CA PRO A 146 -18.02 -1.96 25.81
C PRO A 146 -18.86 -1.30 24.71
N GLY A 147 -19.69 -2.08 24.04
CA GLY A 147 -20.55 -1.62 22.96
C GLY A 147 -19.85 -1.37 21.62
N GLY A 148 -18.58 -1.76 21.46
CA GLY A 148 -17.83 -1.60 20.22
C GLY A 148 -18.53 -2.26 19.02
N ASP A 149 -18.91 -3.52 19.13
CA ASP A 149 -19.60 -4.25 18.05
C ASP A 149 -20.91 -3.61 17.66
N SER A 150 -21.73 -3.18 18.64
CA SER A 150 -23.01 -2.55 18.35
C SER A 150 -22.87 -1.19 17.64
N LYS A 151 -21.82 -0.42 17.96
CA LYS A 151 -21.51 0.83 17.28
C LYS A 151 -21.04 0.61 15.83
N ASN A 152 -20.33 -0.48 15.59
CA ASN A 152 -19.83 -0.84 14.27
C ASN A 152 -20.88 -1.48 13.36
N ALA A 153 -21.97 -2.01 13.93
CA ALA A 153 -22.98 -2.76 13.17
C ALA A 153 -23.55 -2.00 11.96
N ALA A 154 -23.77 -0.69 12.11
CA ALA A 154 -24.24 0.16 11.00
C ALA A 154 -23.23 0.26 9.87
N TYR A 155 -21.92 0.34 10.19
CA TYR A 155 -20.85 0.37 9.20
C TYR A 155 -20.75 -0.97 8.48
N VAL A 156 -20.82 -2.09 9.21
CA VAL A 156 -20.84 -3.43 8.60
C VAL A 156 -22.00 -3.53 7.60
N ALA A 157 -23.21 -3.16 7.99
CA ALA A 157 -24.38 -3.21 7.11
C ALA A 157 -24.20 -2.36 5.86
N THR A 158 -23.59 -1.19 5.98
CA THR A 158 -23.39 -0.25 4.88
C THR A 158 -22.32 -0.74 3.90
N TYR A 159 -21.20 -1.25 4.39
CA TYR A 159 -20.01 -1.50 3.57
C TYR A 159 -19.84 -2.95 3.11
N LYS A 160 -20.37 -3.93 3.86
CA LYS A 160 -20.28 -5.36 3.51
C LYS A 160 -20.75 -5.73 2.10
N PRO A 161 -21.80 -5.11 1.53
CA PRO A 161 -22.22 -5.44 0.15
C PRO A 161 -21.12 -5.17 -0.89
N ARG A 162 -20.20 -4.25 -0.61
CA ARG A 162 -19.10 -3.90 -1.52
C ARG A 162 -17.73 -4.41 -1.07
N ILE A 163 -17.48 -4.47 0.23
CA ILE A 163 -16.19 -4.86 0.79
C ILE A 163 -16.21 -6.35 1.12
N LYS A 164 -15.58 -7.15 0.28
CA LYS A 164 -15.56 -8.62 0.42
C LYS A 164 -14.86 -9.13 1.67
N ALA A 165 -14.03 -8.30 2.31
CA ALA A 165 -13.29 -8.64 3.52
C ALA A 165 -14.03 -8.33 4.84
N LEU A 166 -15.27 -7.76 4.79
CA LEU A 166 -16.10 -7.46 5.95
C LEU A 166 -17.07 -8.58 6.30
#